data_f391dea6fa87012cdad34f4db5057d85
#
_entry.id   f391dea6fa87012cdad34f4db5057d85
#
_cell.length_a   1.000
_cell.length_b   1.000
_cell.length_c   1.000
_cell.angle_alpha   90.00
_cell.angle_beta   90.00
_cell.angle_gamma   90.00
#
_symmetry.space_group_name_H-M   'P 1'
#
loop_
_entity.id
_entity.type
_entity.pdbx_description
1 polymer ?
#
loop_
_entity_poly.entity_id
_entity_poly.type
_entity_poly.pdbx_seq_one_letter_code
_entity_poly.pdbx_strand_id
1 'polypeptide(L)'
;VFPVAGLALGTPLAGARRISARLPLQKTVHHNRFRDIEDAEIAAYDARRLAGQPAASAPGAGWSKAKADQYAEPQRADFAGFMQSIGFRLG
;
A
#
# COMPACT_ATOMS: atom_id res chain seq x y z
N VAL A 1 -7.05 9.84 25.10
CA VAL A 1 -7.64 9.34 23.84
C VAL A 1 -6.57 9.36 22.76
N PHE A 2 -6.42 8.26 22.06
CA PHE A 2 -5.47 8.15 20.97
C PHE A 2 -6.23 7.94 19.64
N PRO A 3 -6.07 8.81 18.63
CA PRO A 3 -6.72 8.65 17.34
C PRO A 3 -6.07 7.52 16.54
N VAL A 4 -6.86 6.56 16.09
CA VAL A 4 -6.42 5.42 15.27
C VAL A 4 -6.64 5.66 13.78
N ALA A 5 -7.74 6.30 13.45
CA ALA A 5 -8.11 6.57 12.07
C ALA A 5 -8.93 7.86 11.97
N GLY A 6 -8.94 8.42 10.77
CA GLY A 6 -9.74 9.60 10.44
C GLY A 6 -10.46 9.41 9.11
N LEU A 7 -11.62 10.04 8.97
CA LEU A 7 -12.37 10.08 7.73
C LEU A 7 -12.67 11.55 7.38
N ALA A 8 -12.24 11.97 6.20
CA ALA A 8 -12.53 13.29 5.65
C ALA A 8 -13.57 13.16 4.53
N LEU A 9 -14.64 13.93 4.63
CA LEU A 9 -15.71 14.01 3.64
C LEU A 9 -15.75 15.39 3.01
N GLY A 10 -15.99 15.46 1.71
CA GLY A 10 -16.06 16.74 1.01
C GLY A 10 -16.37 16.58 -0.46
N THR A 11 -16.55 17.70 -1.13
CA THR A 11 -16.71 17.74 -2.58
C THR A 11 -15.33 17.73 -3.24
N PRO A 12 -15.06 16.80 -4.16
CA PRO A 12 -13.78 16.77 -4.85
C PRO A 12 -13.62 17.98 -5.76
N LEU A 13 -12.41 18.53 -5.81
CA LEU A 13 -12.06 19.55 -6.78
C LEU A 13 -12.15 18.99 -8.21
N ALA A 14 -12.51 19.86 -9.16
CA ALA A 14 -12.51 19.49 -10.58
C ALA A 14 -11.10 19.08 -11.02
N GLY A 15 -11.00 17.94 -11.69
CA GLY A 15 -9.75 17.39 -12.20
C GLY A 15 -9.91 15.92 -12.59
N ALA A 16 -9.04 15.45 -13.46
CA ALA A 16 -9.03 14.05 -13.85
C ALA A 16 -8.62 13.17 -12.68
N ARG A 17 -9.52 12.32 -12.24
CA ARG A 17 -9.19 11.29 -11.23
C ARG A 17 -8.42 10.17 -11.90
N ARG A 18 -7.30 9.83 -11.32
CA ARG A 18 -6.52 8.69 -11.76
C ARG A 18 -6.95 7.43 -11.03
N ILE A 19 -7.32 6.43 -11.79
CA ILE A 19 -7.55 5.11 -11.25
C ILE A 19 -6.23 4.33 -11.34
N SER A 20 -5.64 4.00 -10.20
CA SER A 20 -4.43 3.17 -10.18
C SER A 20 -4.77 1.72 -10.53
N ALA A 21 -3.85 1.05 -11.22
CA ALA A 21 -3.97 -0.37 -11.49
C ALA A 21 -4.16 -1.15 -10.18
N ARG A 22 -5.03 -2.15 -10.22
CA ARG A 22 -5.31 -3.07 -9.11
C ARG A 22 -4.92 -4.49 -9.49
N LEU A 23 -4.65 -5.31 -8.50
CA LEU A 23 -4.53 -6.74 -8.71
C LEU A 23 -5.89 -7.30 -9.16
N PRO A 24 -5.90 -8.33 -10.03
CA PRO A 24 -7.13 -9.01 -10.39
C PRO A 24 -7.85 -9.57 -9.15
N LEU A 25 -9.17 -9.53 -9.16
CA LEU A 25 -9.98 -9.96 -8.01
C LEU A 25 -9.67 -11.39 -7.59
N GLN A 26 -9.37 -12.27 -8.54
CA GLN A 26 -9.00 -13.66 -8.31
C GLN A 26 -7.70 -13.83 -7.49
N LYS A 27 -6.91 -12.75 -7.36
CA LYS A 27 -5.67 -12.74 -6.58
C LYS A 27 -5.83 -12.16 -5.19
N THR A 28 -6.92 -11.46 -4.95
CA THR A 28 -7.22 -10.81 -3.66
C THR A 28 -8.41 -11.43 -2.94
N VAL A 29 -9.28 -12.13 -3.66
CA VAL A 29 -10.43 -12.84 -3.10
C VAL A 29 -10.24 -14.34 -3.26
N HIS A 30 -10.28 -15.05 -2.15
CA HIS A 30 -10.08 -16.49 -2.09
C HIS A 30 -11.35 -17.17 -1.56
N HIS A 31 -11.78 -18.24 -2.21
CA HIS A 31 -12.91 -19.05 -1.76
C HIS A 31 -12.40 -20.36 -1.15
N ASN A 32 -12.65 -20.56 0.13
CA ASN A 32 -12.35 -21.78 0.90
C ASN A 32 -10.87 -22.18 0.95
N ARG A 33 -10.00 -21.58 0.15
CA ARG A 33 -8.60 -21.95 0.05
C ARG A 33 -7.76 -20.73 -0.35
N PHE A 34 -6.74 -20.43 0.43
CA PHE A 34 -5.74 -19.43 0.05
C PHE A 34 -4.93 -19.93 -1.15
N ARG A 35 -4.62 -19.03 -2.07
CA ARG A 35 -3.69 -19.24 -3.18
C ARG A 35 -2.71 -18.08 -3.19
N ASP A 36 -1.44 -18.40 -3.08
CA ASP A 36 -0.40 -17.39 -3.16
C ASP A 36 -0.31 -16.80 -4.58
N ILE A 37 0.29 -15.61 -4.67
CA ILE A 37 0.53 -14.94 -5.95
C ILE A 37 1.88 -15.37 -6.50
N GLU A 38 1.95 -15.62 -7.80
CA GLU A 38 3.19 -16.01 -8.47
C GLU A 38 4.01 -14.79 -8.89
N ASP A 39 5.33 -14.93 -8.95
CA ASP A 39 6.26 -13.85 -9.33
C ASP A 39 5.93 -13.24 -10.70
N ALA A 40 5.51 -14.06 -11.66
CA ALA A 40 5.08 -13.60 -12.97
C ALA A 40 3.86 -12.66 -12.91
N GLU A 41 2.96 -12.91 -11.97
CA GLU A 41 1.77 -12.07 -11.76
C GLU A 41 2.12 -10.74 -11.08
N ILE A 42 3.08 -10.76 -10.16
CA ILE A 42 3.63 -9.56 -9.53
C ILE A 42 4.34 -8.71 -10.59
N ALA A 43 5.16 -9.31 -11.44
CA ALA A 43 5.84 -8.61 -12.53
C ALA A 43 4.85 -7.98 -13.52
N ALA A 44 3.78 -8.68 -13.87
CA ALA A 44 2.72 -8.15 -14.74
C ALA A 44 1.97 -6.97 -14.09
N TYR A 45 1.75 -7.03 -12.79
CA TYR A 45 1.16 -5.93 -12.03
C TYR A 45 2.07 -4.71 -11.99
N ASP A 46 3.36 -4.90 -11.74
CA ASP A 46 4.37 -3.84 -11.75
C ASP A 46 4.42 -3.13 -13.12
N ALA A 47 4.43 -3.90 -14.21
CA ALA A 47 4.41 -3.36 -15.57
C ALA A 47 3.17 -2.50 -15.83
N ARG A 48 1.99 -2.95 -15.40
CA ARG A 48 0.74 -2.17 -15.55
C ARG A 48 0.76 -0.88 -14.73
N ARG A 49 1.33 -0.91 -13.54
CA ARG A 49 1.44 0.29 -12.70
C ARG A 49 2.41 1.30 -13.30
N LEU A 50 3.55 0.83 -13.81
CA LEU A 50 4.53 1.70 -14.49
C LEU A 50 3.95 2.35 -15.74
N ALA A 51 3.26 1.57 -16.59
CA ALA A 51 2.59 2.09 -17.78
C ALA A 51 1.53 3.15 -17.47
N GLY A 52 0.90 3.06 -16.30
CA GLY A 52 -0.08 4.02 -15.84
C GLY A 52 0.51 5.25 -15.12
N GLN A 53 1.82 5.35 -14.89
CA GLN A 53 2.42 6.52 -14.23
C GLN A 53 2.58 7.71 -15.17
N PRO A 54 2.44 8.97 -14.68
CA PRO A 54 2.74 10.13 -15.50
C PRO A 54 4.24 10.18 -15.82
N ALA A 55 4.57 10.68 -17.00
CA ALA A 55 5.96 10.86 -17.42
C ALA A 55 6.81 11.72 -16.46
N ALA A 56 6.16 12.55 -15.66
CA ALA A 56 6.81 13.39 -14.64
C ALA A 56 7.15 12.63 -13.34
N SER A 57 6.67 11.41 -13.17
CA SER A 57 7.08 10.59 -12.04
C SER A 57 8.47 10.04 -12.32
N ALA A 58 9.39 10.17 -11.36
CA ALA A 58 10.73 9.61 -11.50
C ALA A 58 10.65 8.15 -11.96
N PRO A 59 11.50 7.70 -12.89
CA PRO A 59 11.58 6.30 -13.27
C PRO A 59 11.99 5.51 -12.03
N GLY A 60 11.00 4.96 -11.37
CA GLY A 60 11.19 4.17 -10.16
C GLY A 60 11.27 2.69 -10.48
N ALA A 61 11.81 1.94 -9.55
CA ALA A 61 11.61 0.50 -9.48
C ALA A 61 10.10 0.20 -9.48
N GLY A 62 9.73 -0.98 -9.95
CA GLY A 62 8.34 -1.45 -9.89
C GLY A 62 7.76 -1.34 -8.47
N TRP A 63 6.45 -1.34 -8.35
CA TRP A 63 5.77 -1.22 -7.07
C TRP A 63 6.23 -2.27 -6.05
N SER A 64 6.42 -3.50 -6.47
CA SER A 64 6.88 -4.59 -5.60
C SER A 64 8.25 -4.31 -4.99
N LYS A 65 9.21 -3.86 -5.82
CA LYS A 65 10.54 -3.49 -5.32
C LYS A 65 10.48 -2.27 -4.39
N ALA A 66 9.72 -1.24 -4.73
CA ALA A 66 9.56 -0.06 -3.88
C ALA A 66 8.98 -0.43 -2.51
N LYS A 67 8.03 -1.37 -2.47
CA LYS A 67 7.47 -1.87 -1.21
C LYS A 67 8.45 -2.76 -0.44
N ALA A 68 9.19 -3.62 -1.12
CA ALA A 68 10.23 -4.42 -0.47
C ALA A 68 11.29 -3.52 0.20
N ASP A 69 11.75 -2.51 -0.51
CA ASP A 69 12.71 -1.54 0.04
C ASP A 69 12.11 -0.73 1.21
N GLN A 70 10.85 -0.33 1.10
CA GLN A 70 10.14 0.40 2.15
C GLN A 70 10.01 -0.42 3.44
N TYR A 71 9.77 -1.72 3.34
CA TYR A 71 9.57 -2.60 4.48
C TYR A 71 10.81 -3.39 4.89
N ALA A 72 11.94 -3.23 4.18
CA ALA A 72 13.21 -3.86 4.54
C ALA A 72 13.72 -3.38 5.91
N GLU A 73 13.43 -2.13 6.25
CA GLU A 73 13.71 -1.59 7.57
C GLU A 73 12.40 -1.30 8.33
N PRO A 74 12.32 -1.64 9.63
CA PRO A 74 11.13 -1.38 10.42
C PRO A 74 10.86 0.13 10.49
N GLN A 75 9.74 0.56 9.91
CA GLN A 75 9.28 1.93 10.07
C GLN A 75 8.51 2.02 11.40
N ARG A 76 8.76 3.08 12.15
CA ARG A 76 8.14 3.30 13.46
C ARG A 76 8.46 2.19 14.48
N ALA A 77 9.71 1.72 14.48
CA ALA A 77 10.16 0.71 15.46
C ALA A 77 9.97 1.18 16.92
N ASP A 78 10.03 2.49 17.14
CA ASP A 78 9.81 3.15 18.43
C ASP A 78 8.33 3.38 18.78
N PHE A 79 7.41 3.09 17.86
CA PHE A 79 5.98 3.38 18.06
C PHE A 79 5.39 2.66 19.30
N ALA A 80 5.79 1.42 19.53
CA ALA A 80 5.35 0.67 20.71
C ALA A 80 5.80 1.36 22.00
N GLY A 81 7.07 1.80 22.06
CA GLY A 81 7.60 2.55 23.20
C GLY A 81 6.87 3.87 23.41
N PHE A 82 6.59 4.59 22.32
CA PHE A 82 5.79 5.82 22.37
C PHE A 82 4.40 5.54 22.95
N MET A 83 3.70 4.53 22.47
CA MET A 83 2.37 4.15 22.98
C MET A 83 2.39 3.83 24.46
N GLN A 84 3.40 3.11 24.92
CA GLN A 84 3.58 2.81 26.36
C GLN A 84 3.84 4.08 27.17
N SER A 85 4.64 5.00 26.66
CA SER A 85 4.97 6.26 27.34
C SER A 85 3.77 7.16 27.59
N ILE A 86 2.75 7.08 26.72
CA ILE A 86 1.50 7.82 26.86
C ILE A 86 0.40 7.04 27.58
N GLY A 87 0.73 5.90 28.21
CA GLY A 87 -0.13 5.14 29.11
C GLY A 87 -0.94 4.00 28.47
N PHE A 88 -0.68 3.64 27.20
CA PHE A 88 -1.30 2.47 26.59
C PHE A 88 -0.56 1.20 26.99
N ARG A 89 -1.30 0.19 27.40
CA ARG A 89 -0.76 -1.15 27.64
C ARG A 89 -0.86 -1.95 26.35
N LEU A 90 0.29 -2.35 25.82
CA LEU A 90 0.37 -3.31 24.74
C LEU A 90 0.40 -4.69 25.37
N GLY A 91 -0.71 -5.38 25.29
CA GLY A 91 -0.96 -6.66 25.94
C GLY A 91 -0.06 -7.80 25.53
#